data_7aa16075b38bafb0b7b24334239025f7
#
_entry.id   7aa16075b38bafb0b7b24334239025f7
#
_cell.length_a   1.000
_cell.length_b   1.000
_cell.length_c   1.000
_cell.angle_alpha   90.00
_cell.angle_beta   90.00
_cell.angle_gamma   90.00
#
_symmetry.space_group_name_H-M   'P 1'
#
loop_
_entity.id
_entity.type
_entity.pdbx_description
1 polymer ?
#
loop_
_entity_poly.entity_id
_entity_poly.type
_entity_poly.pdbx_seq_one_letter_code
_entity_poly.pdbx_strand_id
1 'polypeptide(L)'
;DLSVSIEGNSKEEKEEMLKKCAMTTLSSKLVGGEKEFFAKMVVDAVGHLDQDLLDPKMIGVKKVLGASMRDSFLVDGVAFKKTFSYAGFEQMTKKMVKPKILALNLELELKSEKDNAEVRLSDPSKYQEIVDAEWNIIYDKLEKCVKSGANVVLSRLAIGDLATQYFADRGLFCAGRVEQGDLDRCTRATGAAVQTTVNDLNDEQLGTCEVFEEIQVGSERFNVFRGCTSAKTCTLVLRGGAEQFIEEAARSLNDAIEIVRRATKNAAVVPGGGAIDMELSKCLKEYARGIEGKSQLFIHAFARALEVIPRQLCDNSGCDATDVLNKLRQKHASPNHEGLNFGVDVNNPGGILDTFKEFIWEPALVKCNAIAAACEATCLILSIDETVRNPRSEDPGQGG
;
A
#
# COMPACT_ATOMS: atom_id res chain seq x y z
N ASP A 1 19.40 20.57 -11.02
CA ASP A 1 19.48 21.27 -12.31
C ASP A 1 19.18 20.37 -13.52
N LEU A 2 19.33 19.02 -13.39
CA LEU A 2 19.06 18.05 -14.47
C LEU A 2 17.63 17.47 -14.43
N SER A 3 16.83 17.82 -13.44
CA SER A 3 15.47 17.36 -13.31
C SER A 3 14.48 18.24 -14.08
N VAL A 4 13.43 17.61 -14.60
CA VAL A 4 12.32 18.29 -15.27
C VAL A 4 11.15 18.41 -14.28
N SER A 5 10.60 19.63 -14.12
CA SER A 5 9.44 19.83 -13.25
C SER A 5 8.15 19.42 -13.95
N ILE A 6 7.28 18.76 -13.19
CA ILE A 6 5.92 18.40 -13.62
C ILE A 6 4.93 19.54 -13.30
N GLU A 7 5.36 20.54 -12.50
CA GLU A 7 4.55 21.70 -12.16
C GLU A 7 4.32 22.61 -13.37
N GLY A 8 3.10 23.06 -13.55
CA GLY A 8 2.73 23.98 -14.64
C GLY A 8 2.03 23.33 -15.83
N ASN A 9 1.91 22.01 -15.86
CA ASN A 9 1.17 21.29 -16.89
C ASN A 9 -0.33 21.22 -16.58
N SER A 10 -1.13 20.98 -17.61
CA SER A 10 -2.57 20.73 -17.42
C SER A 10 -2.81 19.47 -16.55
N LYS A 11 -3.98 19.38 -15.95
CA LYS A 11 -4.33 18.22 -15.11
C LYS A 11 -4.19 16.90 -15.89
N GLU A 12 -4.64 16.88 -17.13
CA GLU A 12 -4.58 15.70 -18.02
C GLU A 12 -3.13 15.30 -18.35
N GLU A 13 -2.27 16.28 -18.67
CA GLU A 13 -0.84 16.04 -18.92
C GLU A 13 -0.14 15.49 -17.67
N LYS A 14 -0.48 16.02 -16.50
CA LYS A 14 0.06 15.53 -15.23
C LYS A 14 -0.34 14.08 -14.95
N GLU A 15 -1.61 13.73 -15.16
CA GLU A 15 -2.09 12.35 -15.03
C GLU A 15 -1.41 11.41 -16.02
N GLU A 16 -1.20 11.85 -17.25
CA GLU A 16 -0.49 11.06 -18.26
C GLU A 16 0.98 10.85 -17.90
N MET A 17 1.65 11.88 -17.38
CA MET A 17 3.02 11.79 -16.89
C MET A 17 3.14 10.79 -15.71
N LEU A 18 2.25 10.87 -14.74
CA LEU A 18 2.20 9.96 -13.59
C LEU A 18 1.93 8.52 -14.03
N LYS A 19 1.04 8.34 -15.03
CA LYS A 19 0.77 7.03 -15.64
C LYS A 19 2.03 6.43 -16.26
N LYS A 20 2.82 7.24 -16.96
CA LYS A 20 4.09 6.82 -17.57
C LYS A 20 5.14 6.43 -16.52
N CYS A 21 5.25 7.19 -15.43
CA CYS A 21 6.09 6.81 -14.29
C CYS A 21 5.68 5.45 -13.68
N ALA A 22 4.38 5.22 -13.49
CA ALA A 22 3.87 3.95 -13.01
C ALA A 22 4.17 2.80 -14.00
N MET A 23 3.98 3.03 -15.29
CA MET A 23 4.28 2.04 -16.33
C MET A 23 5.75 1.64 -16.35
N THR A 24 6.67 2.57 -16.15
CA THR A 24 8.10 2.29 -16.05
C THR A 24 8.40 1.32 -14.91
N THR A 25 7.80 1.56 -13.74
CA THR A 25 7.97 0.69 -12.56
C THR A 25 7.38 -0.71 -12.79
N LEU A 26 6.23 -0.80 -13.45
CA LEU A 26 5.53 -2.06 -13.71
C LEU A 26 6.15 -2.88 -14.86
N SER A 27 6.95 -2.28 -15.73
CA SER A 27 7.50 -2.93 -16.92
C SER A 27 8.40 -4.12 -16.61
N SER A 28 9.15 -4.09 -15.51
CA SER A 28 10.04 -5.17 -15.08
C SER A 28 9.37 -6.22 -14.21
N LYS A 29 8.07 -6.10 -13.98
CA LYS A 29 7.29 -6.93 -13.05
C LYS A 29 6.42 -7.94 -13.80
N LEU A 30 5.92 -8.93 -13.07
CA LEU A 30 5.03 -9.96 -13.61
C LEU A 30 3.77 -9.36 -14.28
N VAL A 31 3.31 -8.23 -13.78
CA VAL A 31 2.16 -7.47 -14.32
C VAL A 31 2.49 -6.63 -15.55
N GLY A 32 3.72 -6.69 -16.04
CA GLY A 32 4.20 -5.88 -17.17
C GLY A 32 3.37 -6.04 -18.46
N GLY A 33 2.76 -7.20 -18.69
CA GLY A 33 1.83 -7.41 -19.83
C GLY A 33 0.56 -6.57 -19.76
N GLU A 34 0.13 -6.16 -18.56
CA GLU A 34 -1.06 -5.35 -18.29
C GLU A 34 -0.73 -4.00 -17.67
N LYS A 35 0.49 -3.49 -17.92
CA LYS A 35 1.03 -2.29 -17.26
C LYS A 35 0.17 -1.05 -17.44
N GLU A 36 -0.49 -0.88 -18.59
CA GLU A 36 -1.35 0.28 -18.84
C GLU A 36 -2.59 0.29 -17.95
N PHE A 37 -3.22 -0.88 -17.80
CA PHE A 37 -4.39 -1.07 -16.96
C PHE A 37 -4.07 -0.79 -15.49
N PHE A 38 -3.01 -1.40 -14.98
CA PHE A 38 -2.61 -1.22 -13.60
C PHE A 38 -2.03 0.17 -13.31
N ALA A 39 -1.30 0.76 -14.27
CA ALA A 39 -0.81 2.13 -14.12
C ALA A 39 -1.95 3.14 -13.98
N LYS A 40 -3.00 3.01 -14.80
CA LYS A 40 -4.20 3.84 -14.68
C LYS A 40 -4.84 3.66 -13.30
N MET A 41 -5.03 2.42 -12.87
CA MET A 41 -5.63 2.11 -11.56
C MET A 41 -4.82 2.70 -10.39
N VAL A 42 -3.48 2.69 -10.48
CA VAL A 42 -2.59 3.29 -9.47
C VAL A 42 -2.72 4.82 -9.47
N VAL A 43 -2.74 5.46 -10.63
CA VAL A 43 -2.89 6.92 -10.71
C VAL A 43 -4.26 7.36 -10.18
N ASP A 44 -5.32 6.65 -10.55
CA ASP A 44 -6.66 6.88 -10.02
C ASP A 44 -6.68 6.72 -8.49
N ALA A 45 -6.05 5.64 -7.96
CA ALA A 45 -5.97 5.40 -6.51
C ALA A 45 -5.22 6.51 -5.77
N VAL A 46 -4.07 6.97 -6.28
CA VAL A 46 -3.33 8.08 -5.67
C VAL A 46 -4.08 9.41 -5.82
N GLY A 47 -4.82 9.59 -6.93
CA GLY A 47 -5.69 10.74 -7.16
C GLY A 47 -6.84 10.86 -6.16
N HIS A 48 -7.32 9.73 -5.64
CA HIS A 48 -8.35 9.69 -4.57
C HIS A 48 -7.81 10.07 -3.19
N LEU A 49 -6.50 10.06 -2.98
CA LEU A 49 -5.91 10.44 -1.69
C LEU A 49 -5.99 11.95 -1.44
N ASP A 50 -5.89 12.31 -0.18
CA ASP A 50 -5.64 13.69 0.20
C ASP A 50 -4.28 14.14 -0.34
N GLN A 51 -4.28 15.16 -1.18
CA GLN A 51 -3.08 15.62 -1.90
C GLN A 51 -2.02 16.25 -0.98
N ASP A 52 -2.40 16.69 0.23
CA ASP A 52 -1.47 17.27 1.19
C ASP A 52 -0.74 16.16 1.99
N LEU A 53 -1.46 15.14 2.40
CA LEU A 53 -0.91 14.06 3.23
C LEU A 53 -0.35 12.91 2.39
N LEU A 54 -1.03 12.50 1.33
CA LEU A 54 -0.66 11.36 0.46
C LEU A 54 -0.29 10.12 1.27
N ASP A 55 -1.13 9.75 2.27
CA ASP A 55 -0.87 8.61 3.15
C ASP A 55 -1.20 7.29 2.42
N PRO A 56 -0.19 6.44 2.11
CA PRO A 56 -0.43 5.19 1.38
C PRO A 56 -1.26 4.18 2.20
N LYS A 57 -1.35 4.33 3.52
CA LYS A 57 -2.17 3.48 4.38
C LYS A 57 -3.67 3.65 4.11
N MET A 58 -4.07 4.74 3.45
CA MET A 58 -5.45 4.97 3.03
C MET A 58 -5.81 4.21 1.74
N ILE A 59 -4.84 3.61 1.03
CA ILE A 59 -5.10 2.70 -0.08
C ILE A 59 -5.14 1.27 0.47
N GLY A 60 -6.32 0.65 0.44
CA GLY A 60 -6.48 -0.75 0.77
C GLY A 60 -6.16 -1.65 -0.41
N VAL A 61 -5.45 -2.75 -0.17
CA VAL A 61 -5.24 -3.79 -1.19
C VAL A 61 -5.87 -5.09 -0.69
N LYS A 62 -6.87 -5.57 -1.39
CA LYS A 62 -7.55 -6.84 -1.09
C LYS A 62 -7.33 -7.83 -2.22
N LYS A 63 -7.08 -9.07 -1.85
CA LYS A 63 -6.72 -10.17 -2.75
C LYS A 63 -7.88 -11.17 -2.84
N VAL A 64 -8.32 -11.50 -4.05
CA VAL A 64 -9.41 -12.46 -4.29
C VAL A 64 -9.02 -13.42 -5.38
N LEU A 65 -8.96 -14.70 -5.06
CA LEU A 65 -8.65 -15.77 -6.01
C LEU A 65 -9.74 -15.92 -7.09
N GLY A 66 -9.30 -16.33 -8.25
CA GLY A 66 -10.14 -16.58 -9.41
C GLY A 66 -10.32 -15.37 -10.32
N ALA A 67 -10.74 -15.65 -11.56
CA ALA A 67 -10.81 -14.70 -12.66
C ALA A 67 -9.44 -14.19 -13.18
N SER A 68 -9.47 -13.30 -14.16
CA SER A 68 -8.28 -12.70 -14.76
C SER A 68 -7.76 -11.52 -13.92
N MET A 69 -6.50 -11.18 -14.10
CA MET A 69 -5.94 -9.93 -13.52
C MET A 69 -6.66 -8.67 -14.02
N ARG A 70 -7.21 -8.70 -15.25
CA ARG A 70 -8.02 -7.60 -15.80
C ARG A 70 -9.35 -7.38 -15.12
N ASP A 71 -9.83 -8.37 -14.37
CA ASP A 71 -11.05 -8.27 -13.56
C ASP A 71 -10.79 -7.60 -12.20
N SER A 72 -9.58 -7.15 -11.96
CA SER A 72 -9.25 -6.29 -10.81
C SER A 72 -9.90 -4.92 -10.96
N PHE A 73 -10.32 -4.32 -9.88
CA PHE A 73 -11.02 -3.04 -9.91
C PHE A 73 -10.72 -2.17 -8.70
N LEU A 74 -10.93 -0.87 -8.87
CA LEU A 74 -10.82 0.13 -7.81
C LEU A 74 -12.22 0.39 -7.22
N VAL A 75 -12.30 0.41 -5.89
CA VAL A 75 -13.47 0.84 -5.14
C VAL A 75 -13.20 2.24 -4.58
N ASP A 76 -14.04 3.21 -4.94
CA ASP A 76 -14.02 4.54 -4.34
C ASP A 76 -14.62 4.47 -2.93
N GLY A 77 -13.75 4.31 -1.94
CA GLY A 77 -14.11 4.11 -0.56
C GLY A 77 -13.42 2.92 0.10
N VAL A 78 -14.00 2.40 1.17
CA VAL A 78 -13.46 1.28 1.92
C VAL A 78 -14.18 -0.01 1.56
N ALA A 79 -13.40 -1.03 1.22
CA ALA A 79 -13.90 -2.38 1.07
C ALA A 79 -13.08 -3.34 1.93
N PHE A 80 -13.73 -4.18 2.70
CA PHE A 80 -13.09 -5.24 3.45
C PHE A 80 -13.88 -6.56 3.34
N LYS A 81 -13.15 -7.65 3.44
CA LYS A 81 -13.73 -8.99 3.33
C LYS A 81 -14.73 -9.24 4.46
N LYS A 82 -15.85 -9.89 4.14
CA LYS A 82 -16.80 -10.35 5.16
C LYS A 82 -16.06 -11.18 6.20
N THR A 83 -16.22 -10.77 7.45
CA THR A 83 -15.66 -11.48 8.60
C THR A 83 -16.56 -12.65 9.02
N PHE A 84 -16.07 -13.50 9.92
CA PHE A 84 -16.91 -14.53 10.52
C PHE A 84 -18.14 -13.90 11.19
N SER A 85 -19.30 -14.47 10.90
CA SER A 85 -20.58 -14.02 11.45
C SER A 85 -21.49 -15.20 11.73
N TYR A 86 -22.39 -15.02 12.70
CA TYR A 86 -23.40 -16.01 13.05
C TYR A 86 -24.60 -15.99 12.07
N ALA A 87 -25.48 -16.95 12.19
CA ALA A 87 -26.61 -17.18 11.26
C ALA A 87 -27.53 -15.95 11.09
N GLY A 88 -27.76 -15.17 12.15
CA GLY A 88 -28.55 -13.94 12.10
C GLY A 88 -28.05 -12.88 11.10
N PHE A 89 -26.77 -12.95 10.70
CA PHE A 89 -26.20 -12.07 9.68
C PHE A 89 -26.90 -12.15 8.31
N GLU A 90 -27.39 -13.32 7.92
CA GLU A 90 -28.06 -13.47 6.62
C GLU A 90 -29.41 -12.74 6.54
N GLN A 91 -30.02 -12.43 7.68
CA GLN A 91 -31.28 -11.69 7.80
C GLN A 91 -31.07 -10.17 7.77
N MET A 92 -29.83 -9.70 7.95
CA MET A 92 -29.51 -8.27 7.98
C MET A 92 -29.68 -7.58 6.63
N THR A 93 -29.99 -6.31 6.66
CA THR A 93 -30.06 -5.47 5.47
C THR A 93 -28.68 -5.29 4.87
N LYS A 94 -28.49 -5.74 3.61
CA LYS A 94 -27.19 -5.76 2.93
C LYS A 94 -26.91 -4.53 2.08
N LYS A 95 -27.85 -3.60 1.99
CA LYS A 95 -27.70 -2.33 1.28
C LYS A 95 -28.42 -1.23 2.02
N MET A 96 -27.70 -0.15 2.34
CA MET A 96 -28.23 1.02 3.05
C MET A 96 -27.75 2.30 2.40
N VAL A 97 -28.63 3.27 2.32
CA VAL A 97 -28.33 4.63 1.80
C VAL A 97 -28.17 5.57 2.98
N LYS A 98 -27.09 6.31 3.00
CA LYS A 98 -26.73 7.26 4.07
C LYS A 98 -26.77 6.65 5.49
N PRO A 99 -26.15 5.48 5.70
CA PRO A 99 -26.14 4.87 7.02
C PRO A 99 -25.26 5.66 7.98
N LYS A 100 -25.64 5.66 9.26
CA LYS A 100 -24.79 6.05 10.37
C LYS A 100 -23.97 4.85 10.82
N ILE A 101 -22.66 5.02 10.96
CA ILE A 101 -21.69 3.96 11.24
C ILE A 101 -21.14 4.15 12.63
N LEU A 102 -21.25 3.12 13.47
CA LEU A 102 -20.66 3.05 14.79
C LEU A 102 -19.45 2.10 14.77
N ALA A 103 -18.29 2.60 15.12
CA ALA A 103 -17.06 1.83 15.24
C ALA A 103 -16.74 1.54 16.70
N LEU A 104 -16.58 0.26 17.04
CA LEU A 104 -16.35 -0.21 18.39
C LEU A 104 -15.03 -0.98 18.50
N ASN A 105 -14.38 -0.84 19.66
CA ASN A 105 -13.34 -1.76 20.12
C ASN A 105 -13.79 -2.44 21.41
N LEU A 106 -14.94 -3.08 21.34
CA LEU A 106 -15.60 -3.71 22.45
C LEU A 106 -16.13 -5.08 22.04
N GLU A 107 -16.04 -6.04 22.95
CA GLU A 107 -16.60 -7.36 22.77
C GLU A 107 -18.10 -7.34 23.12
N LEU A 108 -18.93 -7.79 22.18
CA LEU A 108 -20.38 -7.95 22.35
C LEU A 108 -20.73 -9.46 22.32
N GLU A 109 -20.04 -10.22 23.13
CA GLU A 109 -20.22 -11.66 23.28
C GLU A 109 -20.25 -12.04 24.75
N LEU A 110 -21.11 -12.98 25.09
CA LEU A 110 -21.08 -13.65 26.39
C LEU A 110 -19.89 -14.61 26.41
N LYS A 111 -18.85 -14.23 27.13
CA LYS A 111 -17.64 -15.02 27.30
C LYS A 111 -17.51 -15.39 28.76
N SER A 112 -17.45 -16.68 29.09
CA SER A 112 -17.04 -17.08 30.43
C SER A 112 -15.56 -16.77 30.62
N GLU A 113 -15.23 -15.88 31.54
CA GLU A 113 -13.85 -15.66 31.99
C GLU A 113 -13.40 -16.92 32.73
N LYS A 114 -12.49 -17.68 32.11
CA LYS A 114 -12.10 -19.00 32.60
C LYS A 114 -11.15 -18.96 33.80
N ASP A 115 -10.39 -17.89 34.01
CA ASP A 115 -9.22 -17.96 34.85
C ASP A 115 -9.22 -17.01 36.06
N ASN A 116 -10.07 -15.98 36.15
CA ASN A 116 -9.97 -14.96 37.19
C ASN A 116 -11.27 -14.55 37.87
N ALA A 117 -12.42 -15.05 37.47
CA ALA A 117 -13.70 -14.73 38.10
C ALA A 117 -14.44 -16.00 38.53
N GLU A 118 -14.36 -16.32 39.83
CA GLU A 118 -15.12 -17.40 40.45
C GLU A 118 -16.20 -16.79 41.35
N VAL A 119 -17.46 -17.01 41.03
CA VAL A 119 -18.57 -16.59 41.87
C VAL A 119 -18.98 -17.76 42.78
N ARG A 120 -18.74 -17.65 44.05
CA ARG A 120 -19.15 -18.65 45.06
C ARG A 120 -20.54 -18.32 45.57
N LEU A 121 -21.48 -19.20 45.29
CA LEU A 121 -22.86 -19.07 45.70
C LEU A 121 -23.09 -19.85 46.98
N SER A 122 -23.58 -19.16 48.02
CA SER A 122 -24.04 -19.80 49.25
C SER A 122 -25.47 -20.37 49.15
N ASP A 123 -26.23 -19.81 48.20
CA ASP A 123 -27.64 -20.16 47.98
C ASP A 123 -27.88 -20.50 46.52
N PRO A 124 -28.25 -21.76 46.17
CA PRO A 124 -28.50 -22.17 44.80
C PRO A 124 -29.62 -21.42 44.09
N SER A 125 -30.58 -20.86 44.86
CA SER A 125 -31.70 -20.10 44.27
C SER A 125 -31.26 -18.82 43.56
N LYS A 126 -30.12 -18.28 43.95
CA LYS A 126 -29.55 -17.04 43.34
C LYS A 126 -28.77 -17.27 42.05
N TYR A 127 -28.60 -18.55 41.65
CA TYR A 127 -27.88 -18.85 40.38
C TYR A 127 -28.57 -18.21 39.18
N GLN A 128 -29.89 -18.31 39.11
CA GLN A 128 -30.68 -17.76 38.01
C GLN A 128 -30.58 -16.23 37.93
N GLU A 129 -30.60 -15.58 39.11
CA GLU A 129 -30.47 -14.11 39.19
C GLU A 129 -29.12 -13.61 38.63
N ILE A 130 -28.04 -14.38 38.84
CA ILE A 130 -26.70 -14.03 38.31
C ILE A 130 -26.65 -14.23 36.80
N VAL A 131 -27.18 -15.32 36.28
CA VAL A 131 -27.27 -15.56 34.85
C VAL A 131 -28.10 -14.47 34.19
N ASP A 132 -29.24 -14.11 34.78
CA ASP A 132 -30.10 -13.06 34.25
C ASP A 132 -29.39 -11.67 34.30
N ALA A 133 -28.55 -11.42 35.30
CA ALA A 133 -27.75 -10.21 35.40
C ALA A 133 -26.69 -10.12 34.29
N GLU A 134 -26.01 -11.21 33.95
CA GLU A 134 -25.07 -11.25 32.81
C GLU A 134 -25.76 -10.94 31.47
N TRP A 135 -26.91 -11.55 31.26
CA TRP A 135 -27.73 -11.28 30.06
C TRP A 135 -28.19 -9.81 30.00
N ASN A 136 -28.63 -9.26 31.13
CA ASN A 136 -29.07 -7.87 31.21
C ASN A 136 -27.94 -6.88 30.87
N ILE A 137 -26.71 -7.17 31.29
CA ILE A 137 -25.52 -6.33 30.96
C ILE A 137 -25.31 -6.28 29.44
N ILE A 138 -25.43 -7.39 28.76
CA ILE A 138 -25.26 -7.42 27.29
C ILE A 138 -26.42 -6.71 26.63
N TYR A 139 -27.65 -6.97 27.01
CA TYR A 139 -28.81 -6.29 26.45
C TYR A 139 -28.76 -4.76 26.65
N ASP A 140 -28.29 -4.28 27.81
CA ASP A 140 -28.08 -2.85 28.04
C ASP A 140 -27.04 -2.26 27.07
N LYS A 141 -25.94 -2.96 26.82
CA LYS A 141 -24.95 -2.54 25.83
C LYS A 141 -25.54 -2.47 24.42
N LEU A 142 -26.32 -3.50 24.02
CA LEU A 142 -26.96 -3.57 22.70
C LEU A 142 -28.02 -2.48 22.54
N GLU A 143 -28.81 -2.23 23.57
CA GLU A 143 -29.82 -1.17 23.58
C GLU A 143 -29.19 0.21 23.43
N LYS A 144 -28.06 0.47 24.09
CA LYS A 144 -27.29 1.73 23.93
C LYS A 144 -26.77 1.90 22.51
N CYS A 145 -26.27 0.83 21.87
CA CYS A 145 -25.88 0.87 20.46
C CYS A 145 -27.06 1.22 19.55
N VAL A 146 -28.24 0.66 19.81
CA VAL A 146 -29.45 0.99 19.01
C VAL A 146 -29.92 2.42 19.26
N LYS A 147 -29.92 2.86 20.52
CA LYS A 147 -30.30 4.24 20.90
C LYS A 147 -29.41 5.32 20.29
N SER A 148 -28.15 5.01 19.96
CA SER A 148 -27.26 5.94 19.26
C SER A 148 -27.74 6.29 17.83
N GLY A 149 -28.71 5.56 17.28
CA GLY A 149 -29.21 5.75 15.92
C GLY A 149 -28.28 5.22 14.82
N ALA A 150 -27.27 4.41 15.16
CA ALA A 150 -26.40 3.77 14.19
C ALA A 150 -27.17 2.72 13.37
N ASN A 151 -26.89 2.65 12.07
CA ASN A 151 -27.44 1.64 11.17
C ASN A 151 -26.45 0.50 10.93
N VAL A 152 -25.17 0.78 11.03
CA VAL A 152 -24.06 -0.16 10.84
C VAL A 152 -23.18 -0.14 12.08
N VAL A 153 -22.96 -1.30 12.67
CA VAL A 153 -22.09 -1.47 13.85
C VAL A 153 -20.88 -2.31 13.45
N LEU A 154 -19.70 -1.74 13.53
CA LEU A 154 -18.43 -2.41 13.26
C LEU A 154 -17.65 -2.58 14.55
N SER A 155 -17.15 -3.77 14.83
CA SER A 155 -16.28 -3.99 15.98
C SER A 155 -14.99 -4.71 15.58
N ARG A 156 -13.88 -4.29 16.19
CA ARG A 156 -12.62 -5.02 16.11
C ARG A 156 -12.71 -6.38 16.81
N LEU A 157 -13.46 -6.45 17.90
CA LEU A 157 -13.63 -7.65 18.72
C LEU A 157 -14.87 -8.44 18.27
N ALA A 158 -15.08 -9.60 18.87
CA ALA A 158 -16.17 -10.48 18.48
C ALA A 158 -17.55 -9.88 18.81
N ILE A 159 -18.49 -10.12 17.91
CA ILE A 159 -19.92 -9.91 18.13
C ILE A 159 -20.57 -11.29 18.16
N GLY A 160 -21.12 -11.67 19.32
CA GLY A 160 -21.72 -12.98 19.53
C GLY A 160 -23.03 -13.22 18.78
N ASP A 161 -23.51 -14.45 18.86
CA ASP A 161 -24.75 -14.87 18.19
C ASP A 161 -25.96 -14.06 18.66
N LEU A 162 -26.14 -13.91 19.97
CA LEU A 162 -27.22 -13.12 20.57
C LEU A 162 -27.20 -11.66 20.04
N ALA A 163 -26.06 -11.04 20.05
CA ALA A 163 -25.90 -9.65 19.59
C ALA A 163 -26.21 -9.54 18.08
N THR A 164 -25.76 -10.52 17.29
CA THR A 164 -26.02 -10.58 15.85
C THR A 164 -27.52 -10.70 15.57
N GLN A 165 -28.23 -11.58 16.28
CA GLN A 165 -29.69 -11.73 16.15
C GLN A 165 -30.44 -10.47 16.61
N TYR A 166 -30.02 -9.88 17.71
CA TYR A 166 -30.62 -8.66 18.25
C TYR A 166 -30.53 -7.48 17.27
N PHE A 167 -29.41 -7.32 16.58
CA PHE A 167 -29.24 -6.29 15.55
C PHE A 167 -30.04 -6.64 14.27
N ALA A 168 -30.05 -7.91 13.87
CA ALA A 168 -30.81 -8.36 12.70
C ALA A 168 -32.31 -8.08 12.86
N ASP A 169 -32.90 -8.41 14.01
CA ASP A 169 -34.31 -8.18 14.31
C ASP A 169 -34.72 -6.70 14.24
N ARG A 170 -33.75 -5.78 14.39
CA ARG A 170 -33.96 -4.33 14.29
C ARG A 170 -33.55 -3.74 12.96
N GLY A 171 -33.16 -4.58 11.98
CA GLY A 171 -32.75 -4.17 10.65
C GLY A 171 -31.39 -3.46 10.60
N LEU A 172 -30.56 -3.61 11.65
CA LEU A 172 -29.22 -3.08 11.71
C LEU A 172 -28.22 -4.08 11.11
N PHE A 173 -27.16 -3.56 10.53
CA PHE A 173 -26.02 -4.37 10.09
C PHE A 173 -24.94 -4.39 11.15
N CYS A 174 -24.34 -5.56 11.41
CA CYS A 174 -23.16 -5.64 12.26
C CYS A 174 -22.07 -6.50 11.66
N ALA A 175 -20.81 -6.14 11.91
CA ALA A 175 -19.65 -6.95 11.57
C ALA A 175 -18.65 -6.91 12.73
N GLY A 176 -18.40 -8.07 13.32
CA GLY A 176 -17.35 -8.25 14.34
C GLY A 176 -16.04 -8.76 13.71
N ARG A 177 -14.96 -8.74 14.50
CA ARG A 177 -13.61 -9.21 14.09
C ARG A 177 -13.08 -8.52 12.84
N VAL A 178 -13.39 -7.23 12.69
CA VAL A 178 -12.85 -6.42 11.59
C VAL A 178 -11.36 -6.18 11.85
N GLU A 179 -10.54 -6.35 10.80
CA GLU A 179 -9.11 -6.10 10.87
C GLU A 179 -8.83 -4.64 11.25
N GLN A 180 -7.82 -4.42 12.12
CA GLN A 180 -7.49 -3.09 12.61
C GLN A 180 -7.27 -2.07 11.48
N GLY A 181 -6.49 -2.46 10.46
CA GLY A 181 -6.21 -1.58 9.33
C GLY A 181 -7.45 -1.21 8.52
N ASP A 182 -8.42 -2.12 8.39
CA ASP A 182 -9.69 -1.86 7.71
C ASP A 182 -10.60 -0.96 8.54
N LEU A 183 -10.64 -1.19 9.87
CA LEU A 183 -11.41 -0.35 10.77
C LEU A 183 -10.85 1.07 10.82
N ASP A 184 -9.53 1.23 10.89
CA ASP A 184 -8.87 2.55 10.90
C ASP A 184 -9.11 3.31 9.60
N ARG A 185 -9.10 2.63 8.44
CA ARG A 185 -9.47 3.25 7.17
C ARG A 185 -10.94 3.64 7.13
N CYS A 186 -11.81 2.74 7.59
CA CYS A 186 -13.25 3.00 7.62
C CYS A 186 -13.57 4.20 8.52
N THR A 187 -12.99 4.28 9.70
CA THR A 187 -13.21 5.38 10.65
C THR A 187 -12.70 6.72 10.10
N ARG A 188 -11.50 6.74 9.52
CA ARG A 188 -10.98 7.95 8.87
C ARG A 188 -11.81 8.38 7.67
N ALA A 189 -12.26 7.43 6.86
CA ALA A 189 -13.07 7.71 5.67
C ALA A 189 -14.46 8.25 6.01
N THR A 190 -15.11 7.68 7.02
CA THR A 190 -16.49 8.01 7.39
C THR A 190 -16.61 9.11 8.46
N GLY A 191 -15.48 9.44 9.11
CA GLY A 191 -15.45 10.37 10.24
C GLY A 191 -15.90 9.77 11.56
N ALA A 192 -16.08 8.43 11.63
CA ALA A 192 -16.42 7.74 12.87
C ALA A 192 -15.26 7.79 13.87
N ALA A 193 -15.58 7.82 15.15
CA ALA A 193 -14.61 7.65 16.22
C ALA A 193 -14.72 6.25 16.83
N VAL A 194 -13.59 5.53 16.99
CA VAL A 194 -13.58 4.21 17.62
C VAL A 194 -13.92 4.34 19.10
N GLN A 195 -15.01 3.73 19.53
CA GLN A 195 -15.47 3.75 20.91
C GLN A 195 -15.05 2.48 21.65
N THR A 196 -14.56 2.65 22.86
CA THR A 196 -14.21 1.55 23.79
C THR A 196 -15.33 1.27 24.80
N THR A 197 -16.29 2.18 24.91
CA THR A 197 -17.47 2.07 25.79
C THR A 197 -18.72 2.45 25.00
N VAL A 198 -19.87 2.01 25.46
CA VAL A 198 -21.18 2.33 24.84
C VAL A 198 -22.02 3.27 25.70
N ASN A 199 -21.47 3.79 26.82
CA ASN A 199 -22.26 4.55 27.78
C ASN A 199 -22.60 5.99 27.34
N ASP A 200 -21.69 6.61 26.56
CA ASP A 200 -21.81 8.02 26.17
C ASP A 200 -21.67 8.16 24.64
N LEU A 201 -22.57 7.51 23.89
CA LEU A 201 -22.56 7.58 22.44
C LEU A 201 -23.29 8.84 21.97
N ASN A 202 -22.59 9.71 21.24
CA ASN A 202 -23.11 10.94 20.65
C ASN A 202 -23.12 10.86 19.13
N ASP A 203 -24.00 11.61 18.48
CA ASP A 203 -24.07 11.68 17.01
C ASP A 203 -22.76 12.12 16.33
N GLU A 204 -21.93 12.91 17.01
CA GLU A 204 -20.64 13.38 16.51
C GLU A 204 -19.58 12.26 16.38
N GLN A 205 -19.80 11.14 17.07
CA GLN A 205 -18.91 9.98 17.05
C GLN A 205 -19.29 8.99 15.95
N LEU A 206 -20.46 9.18 15.33
CA LEU A 206 -20.95 8.33 14.26
C LEU A 206 -20.41 8.78 12.92
N GLY A 207 -19.88 7.84 12.15
CA GLY A 207 -19.49 8.10 10.77
C GLY A 207 -20.66 8.06 9.81
N THR A 208 -20.45 8.65 8.63
CA THR A 208 -21.45 8.64 7.55
C THR A 208 -20.81 8.30 6.22
N CYS A 209 -21.55 7.61 5.35
CA CYS A 209 -21.20 7.41 3.96
C CYS A 209 -22.46 7.51 3.09
N GLU A 210 -22.31 7.61 1.77
CA GLU A 210 -23.47 7.67 0.88
C GLU A 210 -24.17 6.32 0.76
N VAL A 211 -23.40 5.26 0.55
CA VAL A 211 -23.91 3.90 0.35
C VAL A 211 -23.05 2.88 1.06
N PHE A 212 -23.70 2.04 1.83
CA PHE A 212 -23.16 0.76 2.30
C PHE A 212 -23.81 -0.37 1.51
N GLU A 213 -23.00 -1.30 1.00
CA GLU A 213 -23.51 -2.51 0.34
C GLU A 213 -22.58 -3.71 0.56
N GLU A 214 -23.17 -4.90 0.63
CA GLU A 214 -22.43 -6.16 0.55
C GLU A 214 -22.38 -6.59 -0.92
N ILE A 215 -21.18 -6.78 -1.45
CA ILE A 215 -20.95 -7.27 -2.81
C ILE A 215 -20.26 -8.63 -2.79
N GLN A 216 -20.59 -9.48 -3.76
CA GLN A 216 -19.89 -10.72 -3.97
C GLN A 216 -18.85 -10.56 -5.08
N VAL A 217 -17.61 -10.95 -4.79
CA VAL A 217 -16.49 -10.95 -5.72
C VAL A 217 -15.89 -12.35 -5.75
N GLY A 218 -16.20 -13.11 -6.79
CA GLY A 218 -15.84 -14.53 -6.85
C GLY A 218 -16.50 -15.34 -5.73
N SER A 219 -15.72 -16.09 -4.98
CA SER A 219 -16.18 -16.85 -3.82
C SER A 219 -16.30 -16.04 -2.54
N GLU A 220 -15.82 -14.78 -2.53
CA GLU A 220 -15.71 -13.94 -1.36
C GLU A 220 -16.79 -12.87 -1.33
N ARG A 221 -17.23 -12.49 -0.14
CA ARG A 221 -18.14 -11.36 0.06
C ARG A 221 -17.37 -10.19 0.69
N PHE A 222 -17.69 -9.00 0.25
CA PHE A 222 -17.08 -7.75 0.71
C PHE A 222 -18.14 -6.79 1.22
N ASN A 223 -17.84 -6.16 2.35
CA ASN A 223 -18.57 -5.01 2.86
C ASN A 223 -17.92 -3.75 2.27
N VAL A 224 -18.73 -2.96 1.55
CA VAL A 224 -18.25 -1.81 0.79
C VAL A 224 -18.95 -0.55 1.27
N PHE A 225 -18.16 0.47 1.55
CA PHE A 225 -18.59 1.81 1.94
C PHE A 225 -18.15 2.78 0.86
N ARG A 226 -19.11 3.36 0.14
CA ARG A 226 -18.86 4.30 -0.95
C ARG A 226 -19.32 5.71 -0.60
N GLY A 227 -18.70 6.72 -1.26
CA GLY A 227 -19.04 8.12 -1.04
C GLY A 227 -18.76 8.55 0.39
N CYS A 228 -17.58 8.24 0.90
CA CYS A 228 -17.15 8.66 2.23
C CYS A 228 -16.83 10.15 2.24
N THR A 229 -17.34 10.87 3.24
CA THR A 229 -17.32 12.34 3.26
C THR A 229 -16.11 12.94 3.98
N SER A 230 -15.51 12.20 4.92
CA SER A 230 -14.49 12.76 5.84
C SER A 230 -13.08 12.70 5.27
N ALA A 231 -12.63 11.55 4.81
CA ALA A 231 -11.31 11.40 4.23
C ALA A 231 -11.36 10.61 2.93
N LYS A 232 -10.53 11.01 1.99
CA LYS A 232 -10.39 10.34 0.70
C LYS A 232 -9.61 9.05 0.88
N THR A 233 -10.23 7.95 0.53
CA THR A 233 -9.67 6.60 0.60
C THR A 233 -10.16 5.78 -0.57
N CYS A 234 -9.41 4.76 -0.95
CA CYS A 234 -9.82 3.80 -1.96
C CYS A 234 -9.35 2.40 -1.60
N THR A 235 -9.93 1.41 -2.24
CA THR A 235 -9.55 0.01 -2.07
C THR A 235 -9.36 -0.65 -3.43
N LEU A 236 -8.18 -1.21 -3.65
CA LEU A 236 -7.85 -2.04 -4.80
C LEU A 236 -8.26 -3.48 -4.53
N VAL A 237 -9.11 -4.04 -5.35
CA VAL A 237 -9.49 -5.45 -5.30
C VAL A 237 -8.78 -6.17 -6.44
N LEU A 238 -7.77 -6.98 -6.10
CA LEU A 238 -6.95 -7.70 -7.05
C LEU A 238 -7.50 -9.10 -7.29
N ARG A 239 -7.58 -9.48 -8.57
CA ARG A 239 -8.01 -10.80 -9.03
C ARG A 239 -6.85 -11.52 -9.70
N GLY A 240 -6.90 -12.85 -9.70
CA GLY A 240 -5.90 -13.66 -10.38
C GLY A 240 -6.14 -15.16 -10.19
N GLY A 241 -5.55 -15.95 -11.09
CA GLY A 241 -5.74 -17.41 -11.10
C GLY A 241 -4.96 -18.16 -10.03
N ALA A 242 -3.91 -17.56 -9.45
CA ALA A 242 -3.12 -18.16 -8.37
C ALA A 242 -2.70 -17.11 -7.35
N GLU A 243 -2.60 -17.52 -6.09
CA GLU A 243 -2.27 -16.65 -4.96
C GLU A 243 -0.92 -15.96 -5.13
N GLN A 244 0.11 -16.70 -5.58
CA GLN A 244 1.45 -16.17 -5.81
C GLN A 244 1.47 -15.03 -6.83
N PHE A 245 0.67 -15.13 -7.90
CA PHE A 245 0.55 -14.06 -8.90
C PHE A 245 -0.13 -12.82 -8.35
N ILE A 246 -1.17 -13.01 -7.53
CA ILE A 246 -1.88 -11.89 -6.89
C ILE A 246 -0.97 -11.20 -5.87
N GLU A 247 -0.17 -11.97 -5.13
CA GLU A 247 0.79 -11.41 -4.17
C GLU A 247 1.88 -10.59 -4.84
N GLU A 248 2.41 -11.09 -5.94
CA GLU A 248 3.41 -10.35 -6.71
C GLU A 248 2.81 -9.12 -7.38
N ALA A 249 1.58 -9.22 -7.88
CA ALA A 249 0.83 -8.07 -8.37
C ALA A 249 0.63 -7.01 -7.27
N ALA A 250 0.25 -7.42 -6.07
CA ALA A 250 0.09 -6.52 -4.93
C ALA A 250 1.39 -5.80 -4.55
N ARG A 251 2.53 -6.52 -4.52
CA ARG A 251 3.86 -5.90 -4.30
C ARG A 251 4.20 -4.91 -5.40
N SER A 252 4.00 -5.30 -6.65
CA SER A 252 4.27 -4.44 -7.81
C SER A 252 3.45 -3.17 -7.80
N LEU A 253 2.17 -3.26 -7.41
CA LEU A 253 1.28 -2.11 -7.29
C LEU A 253 1.68 -1.20 -6.12
N ASN A 254 2.11 -1.76 -4.99
CA ASN A 254 2.62 -0.95 -3.88
C ASN A 254 3.86 -0.15 -4.29
N ASP A 255 4.79 -0.76 -5.04
CA ASP A 255 5.96 -0.06 -5.59
C ASP A 255 5.51 1.09 -6.52
N ALA A 256 4.54 0.83 -7.41
CA ALA A 256 4.02 1.84 -8.32
C ALA A 256 3.28 2.97 -7.58
N ILE A 257 2.50 2.66 -6.54
CA ILE A 257 1.82 3.66 -5.67
C ILE A 257 2.85 4.58 -5.02
N GLU A 258 3.94 4.01 -4.46
CA GLU A 258 4.99 4.81 -3.83
C GLU A 258 5.71 5.72 -4.84
N ILE A 259 5.98 5.24 -6.04
CA ILE A 259 6.59 6.04 -7.11
C ILE A 259 5.68 7.19 -7.53
N VAL A 260 4.40 6.91 -7.81
CA VAL A 260 3.42 7.93 -8.22
C VAL A 260 3.22 8.96 -7.10
N ARG A 261 3.14 8.51 -5.85
CA ARG A 261 3.05 9.37 -4.67
C ARG A 261 4.27 10.33 -4.58
N ARG A 262 5.47 9.78 -4.77
CA ARG A 262 6.71 10.57 -4.75
C ARG A 262 6.78 11.57 -5.89
N ALA A 263 6.39 11.14 -7.10
CA ALA A 263 6.33 12.03 -8.26
C ALA A 263 5.29 13.15 -8.08
N THR A 264 4.15 12.85 -7.44
CA THR A 264 3.13 13.86 -7.14
C THR A 264 3.63 14.86 -6.10
N LYS A 265 4.28 14.39 -5.03
CA LYS A 265 4.72 15.25 -3.92
C LYS A 265 5.88 16.17 -4.30
N ASN A 266 6.84 15.69 -5.09
CA ASN A 266 8.07 16.44 -5.41
C ASN A 266 8.08 17.04 -6.81
N ALA A 267 7.12 16.68 -7.65
CA ALA A 267 6.91 17.19 -9.00
C ALA A 267 8.17 17.29 -9.89
N ALA A 268 9.20 16.47 -9.61
CA ALA A 268 10.46 16.46 -10.34
C ALA A 268 10.82 15.05 -10.81
N VAL A 269 11.07 14.89 -12.11
CA VAL A 269 11.46 13.63 -12.74
C VAL A 269 12.79 13.75 -13.45
N VAL A 270 13.47 12.63 -13.59
CA VAL A 270 14.72 12.47 -14.34
C VAL A 270 14.59 11.35 -15.37
N PRO A 271 15.37 11.35 -16.46
CA PRO A 271 15.38 10.26 -17.40
C PRO A 271 15.92 8.99 -16.72
N GLY A 272 15.19 7.87 -16.90
CA GLY A 272 15.55 6.57 -16.39
C GLY A 272 16.42 5.75 -17.36
N GLY A 273 16.43 4.43 -17.19
CA GLY A 273 17.20 3.54 -18.06
C GLY A 273 18.73 3.74 -17.99
N GLY A 274 19.23 4.27 -16.88
CA GLY A 274 20.64 4.57 -16.68
C GLY A 274 21.11 5.88 -17.34
N ALA A 275 20.25 6.66 -17.98
CA ALA A 275 20.61 7.92 -18.65
C ALA A 275 21.16 8.94 -17.65
N ILE A 276 20.44 9.20 -16.56
CA ILE A 276 20.88 10.15 -15.52
C ILE A 276 22.18 9.70 -14.86
N ASP A 277 22.39 8.40 -14.68
CA ASP A 277 23.59 7.84 -14.06
C ASP A 277 24.84 8.07 -14.95
N MET A 278 24.67 7.95 -16.27
CA MET A 278 25.75 8.27 -17.24
C MET A 278 26.08 9.75 -17.24
N GLU A 279 25.08 10.64 -17.20
CA GLU A 279 25.33 12.08 -17.18
C GLU A 279 26.00 12.51 -15.86
N LEU A 280 25.55 11.97 -14.72
CA LEU A 280 26.21 12.19 -13.43
C LEU A 280 27.67 11.72 -13.44
N SER A 281 27.94 10.53 -14.04
CA SER A 281 29.30 10.03 -14.21
C SER A 281 30.17 10.99 -15.01
N LYS A 282 29.64 11.54 -16.12
CA LYS A 282 30.34 12.57 -16.93
C LYS A 282 30.64 13.82 -16.10
N CYS A 283 29.62 14.42 -15.47
CA CYS A 283 29.75 15.61 -14.67
C CYS A 283 30.79 15.43 -13.55
N LEU A 284 30.77 14.28 -12.87
CA LEU A 284 31.75 13.97 -11.82
C LEU A 284 33.16 13.83 -12.37
N LYS A 285 33.36 13.22 -13.55
CA LYS A 285 34.67 13.13 -14.19
C LYS A 285 35.22 14.50 -14.63
N GLU A 286 34.35 15.39 -15.10
CA GLU A 286 34.71 16.77 -15.42
C GLU A 286 35.06 17.54 -14.16
N TYR A 287 34.24 17.44 -13.10
CA TYR A 287 34.50 18.06 -11.81
C TYR A 287 35.84 17.59 -11.19
N ALA A 288 36.12 16.29 -11.29
CA ALA A 288 37.35 15.70 -10.76
C ALA A 288 38.63 16.32 -11.37
N ARG A 289 38.59 16.79 -12.62
CA ARG A 289 39.76 17.43 -13.27
C ARG A 289 40.17 18.75 -12.61
N GLY A 290 39.24 19.43 -11.95
CA GLY A 290 39.47 20.66 -11.22
C GLY A 290 39.97 20.47 -9.77
N ILE A 291 40.04 19.22 -9.29
CA ILE A 291 40.39 18.90 -7.90
C ILE A 291 41.80 18.33 -7.82
N GLU A 292 42.61 18.91 -6.96
CA GLU A 292 43.98 18.48 -6.72
C GLU A 292 44.04 17.36 -5.65
N GLY A 293 45.01 16.44 -5.81
CA GLY A 293 45.36 15.45 -4.80
C GLY A 293 44.56 14.17 -4.87
N LYS A 294 44.54 13.41 -3.74
CA LYS A 294 43.97 12.07 -3.66
C LYS A 294 42.44 12.03 -3.84
N SER A 295 41.75 13.13 -3.52
CA SER A 295 40.29 13.25 -3.65
C SER A 295 39.81 13.03 -5.09
N GLN A 296 40.63 13.41 -6.08
CA GLN A 296 40.34 13.16 -7.49
C GLN A 296 40.12 11.67 -7.79
N LEU A 297 40.90 10.76 -7.18
CA LEU A 297 40.79 9.33 -7.39
C LEU A 297 39.48 8.78 -6.86
N PHE A 298 39.04 9.29 -5.71
CA PHE A 298 37.74 8.86 -5.12
C PHE A 298 36.58 9.33 -5.98
N ILE A 299 36.60 10.54 -6.49
CA ILE A 299 35.56 11.07 -7.37
C ILE A 299 35.48 10.24 -8.66
N HIS A 300 36.65 9.91 -9.24
CA HIS A 300 36.68 9.02 -10.42
C HIS A 300 36.16 7.62 -10.14
N ALA A 301 36.45 7.04 -8.97
CA ALA A 301 35.92 5.74 -8.55
C ALA A 301 34.39 5.79 -8.41
N PHE A 302 33.87 6.84 -7.79
CA PHE A 302 32.42 7.06 -7.66
C PHE A 302 31.74 7.23 -9.01
N ALA A 303 32.33 8.01 -9.92
CA ALA A 303 31.80 8.17 -11.27
C ALA A 303 31.73 6.85 -12.04
N ARG A 304 32.74 5.96 -11.87
CA ARG A 304 32.70 4.61 -12.44
C ARG A 304 31.64 3.73 -11.79
N ALA A 305 31.41 3.88 -10.50
CA ALA A 305 30.37 3.11 -9.80
C ALA A 305 28.98 3.40 -10.34
N LEU A 306 28.66 4.64 -10.71
CA LEU A 306 27.40 5.00 -11.35
C LEU A 306 27.20 4.30 -12.71
N GLU A 307 28.25 4.05 -13.46
CA GLU A 307 28.16 3.34 -14.75
C GLU A 307 27.84 1.83 -14.59
N VAL A 308 27.87 1.30 -13.37
CA VAL A 308 27.47 -0.08 -13.10
C VAL A 308 25.96 -0.28 -13.31
N ILE A 309 25.14 0.80 -13.10
CA ILE A 309 23.68 0.71 -13.27
C ILE A 309 23.31 0.41 -14.73
N PRO A 310 23.70 1.22 -15.74
CA PRO A 310 23.41 0.88 -17.13
C PRO A 310 24.11 -0.41 -17.60
N ARG A 311 25.29 -0.75 -17.05
CA ARG A 311 25.94 -2.03 -17.31
C ARG A 311 25.05 -3.21 -16.88
N GLN A 312 24.54 -3.17 -15.67
CA GLN A 312 23.69 -4.23 -15.14
C GLN A 312 22.37 -4.36 -15.91
N LEU A 313 21.82 -3.24 -16.41
CA LEU A 313 20.64 -3.28 -17.29
C LEU A 313 20.94 -4.01 -18.59
N CYS A 314 22.11 -3.78 -19.18
CA CYS A 314 22.56 -4.51 -20.38
C CYS A 314 22.75 -6.01 -20.09
N ASP A 315 23.43 -6.36 -19.01
CA ASP A 315 23.67 -7.75 -18.62
C ASP A 315 22.37 -8.49 -18.38
N ASN A 316 21.39 -7.86 -17.71
CA ASN A 316 20.06 -8.42 -17.45
C ASN A 316 19.23 -8.62 -18.73
N SER A 317 19.44 -7.79 -19.74
CA SER A 317 18.77 -7.90 -21.06
C SER A 317 19.51 -8.76 -22.06
N GLY A 318 20.69 -9.28 -21.69
CA GLY A 318 21.52 -10.11 -22.57
C GLY A 318 22.25 -9.31 -23.66
N CYS A 319 22.42 -8.00 -23.49
CA CYS A 319 23.13 -7.12 -24.41
C CYS A 319 24.64 -7.10 -24.09
N ASP A 320 25.47 -6.77 -25.10
CA ASP A 320 26.87 -6.46 -24.86
C ASP A 320 27.00 -5.11 -24.11
N ALA A 321 27.18 -5.22 -22.79
CA ALA A 321 27.29 -4.05 -21.92
C ALA A 321 28.46 -3.14 -22.31
N THR A 322 29.56 -3.68 -22.84
CA THR A 322 30.74 -2.89 -23.18
C THR A 322 30.48 -2.01 -24.40
N ASP A 323 29.84 -2.57 -25.41
CA ASP A 323 29.49 -1.83 -26.63
C ASP A 323 28.44 -0.73 -26.34
N VAL A 324 27.40 -1.07 -25.59
CA VAL A 324 26.35 -0.12 -25.22
C VAL A 324 26.90 1.02 -24.36
N LEU A 325 27.73 0.72 -23.35
CA LEU A 325 28.35 1.75 -22.52
C LEU A 325 29.26 2.70 -23.31
N ASN A 326 30.01 2.17 -24.29
CA ASN A 326 30.82 3.03 -25.13
C ASN A 326 29.97 3.96 -26.01
N LYS A 327 28.88 3.48 -26.57
CA LYS A 327 27.91 4.31 -27.30
C LYS A 327 27.30 5.38 -26.39
N LEU A 328 26.90 5.02 -25.18
CA LEU A 328 26.37 5.98 -24.19
C LEU A 328 27.41 7.05 -23.82
N ARG A 329 28.65 6.63 -23.51
CA ARG A 329 29.74 7.59 -23.24
C ARG A 329 29.97 8.56 -24.38
N GLN A 330 29.94 8.07 -25.63
CA GLN A 330 30.06 8.90 -26.81
C GLN A 330 28.91 9.90 -26.94
N LYS A 331 27.67 9.46 -26.69
CA LYS A 331 26.50 10.33 -26.73
C LYS A 331 26.51 11.39 -25.63
N HIS A 332 26.81 11.01 -24.40
CA HIS A 332 26.89 11.95 -23.28
C HIS A 332 28.11 12.89 -23.37
N ALA A 333 29.15 12.53 -24.10
CA ALA A 333 30.29 13.42 -24.35
C ALA A 333 29.94 14.61 -25.24
N SER A 334 28.80 14.62 -25.91
CA SER A 334 28.34 15.74 -26.74
C SER A 334 28.22 17.04 -25.91
N PRO A 335 28.57 18.18 -26.46
CA PRO A 335 28.43 19.48 -25.79
C PRO A 335 26.94 19.80 -25.57
N ASN A 336 26.67 20.70 -24.63
CA ASN A 336 25.32 21.22 -24.33
C ASN A 336 24.30 20.22 -23.80
N HIS A 337 24.76 19.12 -23.19
CA HIS A 337 23.86 18.07 -22.62
C HIS A 337 22.86 17.43 -23.61
N GLU A 338 23.17 17.47 -24.91
CA GLU A 338 22.31 16.85 -25.94
C GLU A 338 22.13 15.34 -25.73
N GLY A 339 23.07 14.69 -25.06
CA GLY A 339 23.04 13.29 -24.72
C GLY A 339 22.33 12.95 -23.40
N LEU A 340 21.90 13.94 -22.60
CA LEU A 340 21.34 13.78 -21.26
C LEU A 340 20.28 12.68 -21.13
N ASN A 341 19.42 12.58 -22.14
CA ASN A 341 18.27 11.70 -22.10
C ASN A 341 18.53 10.29 -22.67
N PHE A 342 19.77 10.00 -23.12
CA PHE A 342 20.08 8.70 -23.72
C PHE A 342 20.42 7.67 -22.67
N GLY A 343 19.67 6.59 -22.63
CA GLY A 343 19.86 5.41 -21.77
C GLY A 343 19.92 4.12 -22.57
N VAL A 344 19.90 3.00 -21.83
CA VAL A 344 19.93 1.65 -22.39
C VAL A 344 18.58 1.30 -23.02
N ASP A 345 18.61 0.81 -24.27
CA ASP A 345 17.45 0.20 -24.91
C ASP A 345 17.43 -1.32 -24.64
N VAL A 346 16.57 -1.75 -23.74
CA VAL A 346 16.43 -3.18 -23.39
C VAL A 346 15.65 -3.99 -24.43
N ASN A 347 14.92 -3.33 -25.33
CA ASN A 347 14.12 -3.99 -26.37
C ASN A 347 14.95 -4.29 -27.64
N ASN A 348 15.96 -3.45 -27.91
CA ASN A 348 16.87 -3.64 -29.04
C ASN A 348 18.29 -3.94 -28.51
N PRO A 349 18.76 -5.20 -28.56
CA PRO A 349 20.07 -5.57 -28.09
C PRO A 349 21.17 -4.72 -28.72
N GLY A 350 21.96 -4.02 -27.88
CA GLY A 350 23.02 -3.12 -28.33
C GLY A 350 22.58 -1.71 -28.73
N GLY A 351 21.30 -1.36 -28.50
CA GLY A 351 20.72 -0.05 -28.75
C GLY A 351 20.88 0.95 -27.62
N ILE A 352 20.81 2.22 -27.96
CA ILE A 352 20.66 3.35 -27.04
C ILE A 352 19.39 4.11 -27.44
N LEU A 353 18.66 4.63 -26.47
CA LEU A 353 17.34 5.19 -26.63
C LEU A 353 17.24 6.54 -25.93
N ASP A 354 16.49 7.48 -26.50
CA ASP A 354 16.09 8.70 -25.77
C ASP A 354 14.97 8.31 -24.76
N THR A 355 15.38 7.99 -23.56
CA THR A 355 14.50 7.50 -22.49
C THR A 355 13.47 8.52 -22.07
N PHE A 356 13.74 9.81 -22.25
CA PHE A 356 12.79 10.86 -21.92
C PHE A 356 11.63 10.92 -22.93
N LYS A 357 11.90 10.76 -24.22
CA LYS A 357 10.87 10.71 -25.26
C LYS A 357 10.03 9.45 -25.21
N GLU A 358 10.65 8.33 -24.82
CA GLU A 358 9.95 7.05 -24.64
C GLU A 358 9.30 6.93 -23.26
N PHE A 359 9.29 8.03 -22.48
CA PHE A 359 8.61 8.13 -21.20
C PHE A 359 9.11 7.17 -20.12
N ILE A 360 10.39 6.84 -20.16
CA ILE A 360 11.06 6.07 -19.09
C ILE A 360 11.57 7.06 -18.07
N TRP A 361 10.73 7.37 -17.08
CA TRP A 361 11.00 8.41 -16.08
C TRP A 361 11.10 7.83 -14.68
N GLU A 362 11.95 8.46 -13.87
CA GLU A 362 12.12 8.16 -12.45
C GLU A 362 11.93 9.45 -11.62
N PRO A 363 11.30 9.38 -10.43
CA PRO A 363 11.28 10.55 -9.55
C PRO A 363 12.69 10.92 -9.09
N ALA A 364 13.05 12.18 -9.22
CA ALA A 364 14.40 12.66 -8.85
C ALA A 364 14.79 12.35 -7.40
N LEU A 365 13.83 12.44 -6.47
CA LEU A 365 14.04 12.12 -5.06
C LEU A 365 14.47 10.67 -4.83
N VAL A 366 13.90 9.72 -5.58
CA VAL A 366 14.25 8.30 -5.46
C VAL A 366 15.71 8.09 -5.81
N LYS A 367 16.18 8.73 -6.90
CA LYS A 367 17.59 8.67 -7.31
C LYS A 367 18.52 9.28 -6.27
N CYS A 368 18.19 10.44 -5.73
CA CYS A 368 18.97 11.08 -4.67
C CYS A 368 19.09 10.19 -3.42
N ASN A 369 17.97 9.61 -2.97
CA ASN A 369 17.95 8.72 -1.82
C ASN A 369 18.74 7.43 -2.06
N ALA A 370 18.63 6.84 -3.27
CA ALA A 370 19.37 5.64 -3.63
C ALA A 370 20.90 5.88 -3.57
N ILE A 371 21.37 7.00 -4.10
CA ILE A 371 22.78 7.37 -4.05
C ILE A 371 23.23 7.61 -2.61
N ALA A 372 22.46 8.34 -1.80
CA ALA A 372 22.78 8.59 -0.39
C ALA A 372 22.87 7.27 0.41
N ALA A 373 21.89 6.38 0.28
CA ALA A 373 21.87 5.10 0.96
C ALA A 373 23.04 4.19 0.52
N ALA A 374 23.40 4.21 -0.77
CA ALA A 374 24.56 3.47 -1.28
C ALA A 374 25.87 3.99 -0.69
N CYS A 375 26.03 5.31 -0.53
CA CYS A 375 27.17 5.92 0.12
C CYS A 375 27.28 5.49 1.59
N GLU A 376 26.20 5.57 2.35
CA GLU A 376 26.15 5.14 3.75
C GLU A 376 26.51 3.66 3.90
N ALA A 377 25.91 2.79 3.09
CA ALA A 377 26.23 1.36 3.09
C ALA A 377 27.70 1.10 2.75
N THR A 378 28.26 1.82 1.78
CA THR A 378 29.68 1.70 1.39
C THR A 378 30.58 2.12 2.54
N CYS A 379 30.29 3.22 3.22
CA CYS A 379 31.02 3.67 4.39
C CYS A 379 31.00 2.64 5.51
N LEU A 380 29.85 2.00 5.78
CA LEU A 380 29.73 0.92 6.74
C LEU A 380 30.60 -0.29 6.35
N ILE A 381 30.56 -0.71 5.08
CA ILE A 381 31.38 -1.82 4.60
C ILE A 381 32.87 -1.52 4.73
N LEU A 382 33.29 -0.30 4.37
CA LEU A 382 34.69 0.14 4.47
C LEU A 382 35.17 0.28 5.93
N SER A 383 34.26 0.39 6.89
CA SER A 383 34.61 0.47 8.32
C SER A 383 34.79 -0.93 8.98
N ILE A 384 34.52 -2.01 8.25
CA ILE A 384 34.66 -3.38 8.77
C ILE A 384 36.13 -3.82 8.64
N ASP A 385 36.77 -4.09 9.77
CA ASP A 385 38.16 -4.57 9.81
C ASP A 385 38.24 -6.09 9.63
N GLU A 386 37.30 -6.84 10.24
CA GLU A 386 37.34 -8.30 10.26
C GLU A 386 35.91 -8.89 10.26
N THR A 387 35.74 -10.03 9.57
CA THR A 387 34.51 -10.81 9.59
C THR A 387 34.76 -12.16 10.22
N VAL A 388 34.02 -12.47 11.30
CA VAL A 388 34.05 -13.77 11.98
C VAL A 388 32.92 -14.64 11.49
N ARG A 389 33.22 -15.78 10.88
CA ARG A 389 32.24 -16.77 10.48
C ARG A 389 32.02 -17.74 11.63
N ASN A 390 30.91 -17.64 12.34
CA ASN A 390 30.52 -18.59 13.37
C ASN A 390 29.59 -19.66 12.75
N PRO A 391 30.02 -20.96 12.63
CA PRO A 391 29.11 -22.02 12.22
C PRO A 391 27.99 -22.16 13.27
N ARG A 392 26.74 -22.37 12.83
CA ARG A 392 25.65 -22.69 13.73
C ARG A 392 26.02 -23.90 14.57
N SER A 393 25.93 -23.80 15.88
CA SER A 393 26.00 -24.97 16.77
C SER A 393 24.85 -25.90 16.39
N GLU A 394 25.17 -27.13 16.04
CA GLU A 394 24.17 -28.19 15.89
C GLU A 394 23.53 -28.39 17.28
N ASP A 395 22.17 -28.30 17.32
CA ASP A 395 21.43 -28.59 18.54
C ASP A 395 21.72 -30.03 18.97
N PRO A 396 22.18 -30.28 20.21
CA PRO A 396 22.54 -31.66 20.66
C PRO A 396 21.33 -32.59 20.81
N GLY A 397 20.17 -32.24 20.29
CA GLY A 397 18.88 -32.91 20.51
C GLY A 397 18.28 -33.67 19.30
N GLN A 398 18.91 -33.69 18.13
CA GLN A 398 18.36 -34.43 16.96
C GLN A 398 19.22 -35.62 16.55
N GLY A 399 19.62 -36.42 17.49
CA GLY A 399 20.25 -37.71 17.26
C GLY A 399 19.54 -38.75 18.14
N GLY A 400 18.44 -39.31 17.58
CA GLY A 400 17.72 -40.39 18.24
C GLY A 400 16.60 -40.88 17.35
#